data_17c530a6877e0c353101a7ae9f861aa3
#
_entry.id   17c530a6877e0c353101a7ae9f861aa3
#
_cell.length_a   1.000
_cell.length_b   1.000
_cell.length_c   1.000
_cell.angle_alpha   90.00
_cell.angle_beta   90.00
_cell.angle_gamma   90.00
#
_symmetry.space_group_name_H-M   'P 1'
#
loop_
_entity.id
_entity.type
_entity.pdbx_description
1 polymer ?
#
loop_
_entity_poly.entity_id
_entity_poly.type
_entity_poly.pdbx_seq_one_letter_code
_entity_poly.pdbx_strand_id
1 'polypeptide(L)' 'MNKENASKLWKLIQATGDDLLGKLPNHPNHPNGRNPYAHVALEVKTHFKMTYKDIPDESFNEVVRYLDFLKHNLN' A
#
# COMPACT_ATOMS: atom_id res chain seq x y z
N MET A 1 10.06 -2.31 10.76
CA MET A 1 9.21 -3.44 11.21
C MET A 1 10.06 -4.66 11.49
N ASN A 2 9.74 -5.41 12.55
CA ASN A 2 10.37 -6.70 12.72
C ASN A 2 9.87 -7.65 11.61
N LYS A 3 10.48 -8.83 11.53
CA LYS A 3 10.21 -9.77 10.44
C LYS A 3 8.74 -10.20 10.39
N GLU A 4 8.15 -10.45 11.57
CA GLU A 4 6.74 -10.86 11.65
C GLU A 4 5.80 -9.75 11.20
N ASN A 5 6.02 -8.54 11.70
CA ASN A 5 5.20 -7.39 11.32
C ASN A 5 5.36 -7.03 9.84
N ALA A 6 6.58 -7.11 9.32
CA ALA A 6 6.82 -6.86 7.90
C ALA A 6 6.05 -7.87 7.03
N SER A 7 6.03 -9.13 7.44
CA SER A 7 5.27 -10.16 6.71
C SER A 7 3.77 -9.88 6.74
N LYS A 8 3.25 -9.47 7.90
CA LYS A 8 1.83 -9.11 8.03
C LYS A 8 1.47 -7.92 7.16
N LEU A 9 2.33 -6.89 7.15
CA LEU A 9 2.09 -5.71 6.31
C LEU A 9 2.16 -6.04 4.83
N TRP A 10 3.08 -6.91 4.43
CA TRP A 10 3.17 -7.33 3.03
C TRP A 10 1.87 -7.99 2.57
N LYS A 11 1.30 -8.87 3.40
CA LYS A 11 0.02 -9.52 3.10
C LYS A 11 -1.11 -8.51 3.01
N LEU A 12 -1.12 -7.50 3.89
CA LEU A 12 -2.12 -6.44 3.85
C LEU A 12 -1.96 -5.54 2.63
N ILE A 13 -0.72 -5.25 2.23
CA ILE A 13 -0.45 -4.49 1.01
C ILE A 13 -0.98 -5.26 -0.20
N GLN A 14 -0.74 -6.56 -0.26
CA GLN A 14 -1.26 -7.40 -1.35
C GLN A 14 -2.79 -7.43 -1.35
N ALA A 15 -3.40 -7.61 -0.18
CA ALA A 15 -4.87 -7.63 -0.06
C ALA A 15 -5.48 -6.28 -0.47
N THR A 16 -4.84 -5.18 -0.07
CA THR A 16 -5.28 -3.84 -0.47
C THR A 16 -5.15 -3.67 -1.99
N GLY A 17 -4.05 -4.16 -2.57
CA GLY A 17 -3.88 -4.16 -4.02
C GLY A 17 -4.96 -4.96 -4.74
N ASP A 18 -5.33 -6.12 -4.18
CA ASP A 18 -6.43 -6.93 -4.74
C ASP A 18 -7.76 -6.15 -4.74
N ASP A 19 -8.03 -5.42 -3.66
CA ASP A 19 -9.25 -4.60 -3.56
C ASP A 19 -9.25 -3.45 -4.57
N LEU A 20 -8.09 -2.96 -4.96
CA LEU A 20 -7.97 -1.87 -5.91
C LEU A 20 -7.82 -2.33 -7.36
N LEU A 21 -7.72 -3.62 -7.58
CA LEU A 21 -7.52 -4.18 -8.93
C LEU A 21 -8.66 -3.75 -9.85
N GLY A 22 -8.30 -3.09 -10.95
CA GLY A 22 -9.28 -2.60 -11.92
C GLY A 22 -10.03 -1.35 -11.51
N LYS A 23 -9.79 -0.81 -10.31
CA LYS A 23 -10.49 0.37 -9.79
C LYS A 23 -9.67 1.66 -9.86
N LEU A 24 -8.36 1.55 -10.09
CA LEU A 24 -7.50 2.74 -10.18
C LEU A 24 -7.71 3.46 -11.51
N PRO A 25 -7.71 4.81 -11.50
CA PRO A 25 -7.80 5.58 -12.74
C PRO A 25 -6.63 5.27 -13.67
N ASN A 26 -6.90 5.26 -14.98
CA ASN A 26 -5.84 5.12 -15.97
C ASN A 26 -4.90 6.32 -15.91
N HIS A 27 -3.63 6.08 -16.18
CA HIS A 27 -2.62 7.12 -16.23
C HIS A 27 -1.97 7.09 -17.63
N PRO A 28 -1.64 8.26 -18.23
CA PRO A 28 -1.04 8.30 -19.56
C PRO A 28 0.21 7.44 -19.72
N ASN A 29 0.99 7.30 -18.65
CA ASN A 29 2.21 6.49 -18.65
C ASN A 29 1.94 5.01 -18.36
N HIS A 30 0.69 4.63 -18.14
CA HIS A 30 0.28 3.27 -17.84
C HIS A 30 -0.95 2.90 -18.68
N PRO A 31 -0.79 2.76 -20.00
CA PRO A 31 -1.93 2.55 -20.91
C PRO A 31 -2.68 1.25 -20.65
N ASN A 32 -2.03 0.26 -20.04
CA ASN A 32 -2.67 -1.02 -19.69
C ASN A 32 -3.20 -1.04 -18.26
N GLY A 33 -3.27 0.14 -17.61
CA GLY A 33 -3.70 0.27 -16.23
C GLY A 33 -2.53 0.31 -15.26
N ARG A 34 -2.79 0.69 -14.02
CA ARG A 34 -1.78 0.73 -12.98
C ARG A 34 -1.65 -0.63 -12.31
N ASN A 35 -0.41 -0.98 -11.92
CA ASN A 35 -0.20 -2.12 -11.05
C ASN A 35 -0.66 -1.73 -9.64
N PRO A 36 -1.76 -2.31 -9.12
CA PRO A 36 -2.30 -1.88 -7.83
C PRO A 36 -1.38 -2.19 -6.66
N TYR A 37 -0.59 -3.25 -6.74
CA TYR A 37 0.33 -3.62 -5.66
C TYR A 37 1.48 -2.62 -5.57
N ALA A 38 2.05 -2.25 -6.71
CA ALA A 38 3.09 -1.22 -6.76
C ALA A 38 2.54 0.13 -6.31
N HIS A 39 1.30 0.45 -6.69
CA HIS A 39 0.64 1.68 -6.26
C HIS A 39 0.53 1.75 -4.74
N VAL A 40 0.03 0.69 -4.10
CA VAL A 40 -0.14 0.64 -2.64
C VAL A 40 1.22 0.77 -1.94
N ALA A 41 2.22 0.01 -2.39
CA ALA A 41 3.55 0.08 -1.78
C ALA A 41 4.16 1.48 -1.91
N LEU A 42 3.99 2.12 -3.06
CA LEU A 42 4.49 3.47 -3.29
C LEU A 42 3.76 4.50 -2.41
N GLU A 43 2.44 4.36 -2.26
CA GLU A 43 1.66 5.25 -1.40
C GLU A 43 2.12 5.17 0.06
N VAL A 44 2.37 3.94 0.56
CA VAL A 44 2.91 3.76 1.91
C VAL A 44 4.27 4.44 2.03
N LYS A 45 5.16 4.21 1.07
CA LYS A 45 6.49 4.80 1.08
C LYS A 45 6.43 6.34 1.06
N THR A 46 5.54 6.90 0.26
CA THR A 46 5.38 8.35 0.14
C THR A 46 4.81 8.94 1.43
N HIS A 47 3.80 8.30 2.00
CA HIS A 47 3.13 8.81 3.20
C HIS A 47 4.04 8.76 4.43
N PHE A 48 4.73 7.63 4.63
CA PHE A 48 5.60 7.43 5.79
C PHE A 48 7.06 7.84 5.54
N LYS A 49 7.40 8.21 4.29
CA LYS A 49 8.74 8.62 3.86
C LYS A 49 9.79 7.52 4.00
N MET A 50 9.34 6.26 4.04
CA MET A 50 10.22 5.09 4.08
C MET A 50 9.42 3.86 3.67
N THR A 51 10.11 2.81 3.22
CA THR A 51 9.43 1.56 2.86
C THR A 51 8.81 0.94 4.10
N TYR A 52 7.77 0.10 3.90
CA TYR A 52 7.08 -0.52 5.02
C TYR A 52 8.01 -1.33 5.93
N LYS A 53 9.09 -1.89 5.36
CA LYS A 53 10.06 -2.66 6.14
C LYS A 53 10.84 -1.81 7.14
N ASP A 54 11.04 -0.54 6.81
CA ASP A 54 11.83 0.38 7.62
C ASP A 54 11.00 1.15 8.63
N ILE A 55 9.68 1.10 8.53
CA ILE A 55 8.78 1.78 9.47
C ILE A 55 8.89 1.12 10.84
N PRO A 56 9.00 1.89 11.94
CA PRO A 56 9.07 1.32 13.29
C PRO A 56 7.86 0.46 13.64
N ASP A 57 8.06 -0.60 14.45
CA ASP A 57 6.98 -1.49 14.86
C ASP A 57 5.85 -0.77 15.60
N GLU A 58 6.17 0.25 16.36
CA GLU A 58 5.16 1.05 17.07
C GLU A 58 4.20 1.76 16.14
N SER A 59 4.55 1.91 14.87
CA SER A 59 3.69 2.53 13.86
C SER A 59 2.88 1.50 13.05
N PHE A 60 2.94 0.23 13.42
CA PHE A 60 2.24 -0.84 12.72
C PHE A 60 0.75 -0.52 12.51
N ASN A 61 0.05 -0.12 13.57
CA ASN A 61 -1.38 0.18 13.47
C ASN A 61 -1.67 1.40 12.59
N GLU A 62 -0.77 2.36 12.54
CA GLU A 62 -0.92 3.51 11.65
C GLU A 62 -0.85 3.10 10.19
N VAL A 63 0.06 2.17 9.86
CA VAL A 63 0.17 1.65 8.51
C VAL A 63 -1.10 0.88 8.13
N VAL A 64 -1.62 0.06 9.05
CA VAL A 64 -2.88 -0.67 8.81
C VAL A 64 -4.03 0.29 8.52
N ARG A 65 -4.15 1.37 9.30
CA ARG A 65 -5.19 2.38 9.09
C ARG A 65 -5.02 3.09 7.75
N TYR A 66 -3.78 3.37 7.36
CA TYR A 66 -3.52 4.01 6.08
C TYR A 66 -3.90 3.10 4.91
N LEU A 67 -3.61 1.81 5.01
CA LEU A 67 -4.01 0.85 3.99
C LEU A 67 -5.54 0.79 3.85
N ASP A 68 -6.25 0.83 4.98
CA ASP A 68 -7.71 0.88 4.96
C ASP A 68 -8.22 2.17 4.30
N PHE A 69 -7.57 3.30 4.60
CA PHE A 69 -7.86 4.57 3.94
C PHE A 69 -7.72 4.46 2.41
N LEU A 70 -6.67 3.81 1.94
CA LEU A 70 -6.43 3.66 0.51
C LEU A 70 -7.53 2.87 -0.19
N LYS A 71 -8.12 1.88 0.48
CA LYS A 71 -9.24 1.11 -0.08
C LYS A 71 -10.45 1.98 -0.40
N HIS A 72 -10.69 3.01 0.42
CA HIS A 72 -11.90 3.82 0.34
C HIS A 72 -11.68 5.16 -0.35
N ASN A 73 -10.44 5.49 -0.71
CA ASN A 73 -10.08 6.77 -1.32
C ASN A 73 -9.27 6.53 -2.58
N LEU A 74 -9.98 6.25 -3.66
CA LEU A 74 -9.37 5.95 -4.97
C LEU A 74 -9.05 7.24 -5.70
N ASN A 75 -7.77 7.43 -6.02
CA ASN A 75 -7.32 8.57 -6.82
C ASN A 75 -6.48 8.10 -7.99
#